data_26e419ceeb5d19970fb6a2ba99743413
#
_entry.id   26e419ceeb5d19970fb6a2ba99743413
#
_cell.length_a   1.000
_cell.length_b   1.000
_cell.length_c   1.000
_cell.angle_alpha   90.00
_cell.angle_beta   90.00
_cell.angle_gamma   90.00
#
_symmetry.space_group_name_H-M   'P 1'
#
loop_
_entity.id
_entity.type
_entity.pdbx_description
1 polymer ?
#
loop_
_entity_poly.entity_id
_entity_poly.type
_entity_poly.pdbx_seq_one_letter_code
_entity_poly.pdbx_strand_id
1 'polypeptide(L)'
;MDRWLNPLARKAEHEWQQLCDAYLPIRVKGSIWRYSRKRLRGDLSQGWKLHVSATILSACAVLRLIAPYLKRREIWFKAPKSLAELHKLNSGIYYGFSQVGKFVTVYPQSAEAAAAIASELHALTAKFTAPMVPYDNALRNRSCVYYRYGSFSLRLKTTFRKKRVLAIARPDGKLVPDSRGPRAAVPHWLTDPFQSVRSQAALEVETPLETDYTGYEALTQRGRGGIYQARDVSSMPRKLCVIKEGRRYGETDWLGRDGFFRIKREAEVLRSTGTAGVPRVLRTFRANGCYYLVTERIAGKSLQQVLASRQRMSTRRMLDYCAQMARIVADIHAAGWAWRDCKPDNFLVEKNHKLRALDFEGACRLDETDPPWGATPGYSRPRRSWDSGSPEAMDLYALGTSIMQLTARSESPINLATAFKREIKKRNLPRRLFKAIQRLRSPSSKRRPSARATQTVMELHTSSWNLRGGADSGSPSRNGPAAGRLNRSKKKEKVSKSAKVVNGKRRTTKRRP
;
A
#
# COMPACT_ATOMS: atom_id res chain seq x y z
N MET A 1 0.10 -6.10 13.05
CA MET A 1 -0.08 -7.35 13.68
C MET A 1 0.21 -7.41 15.17
N ASP A 2 0.96 -6.57 15.77
CA ASP A 2 1.31 -6.63 17.20
C ASP A 2 0.55 -5.66 18.08
N ARG A 3 -0.76 -5.63 17.87
CA ARG A 3 -1.75 -4.90 18.66
C ARG A 3 -1.77 -5.32 20.14
N TRP A 4 -1.37 -6.55 20.42
CA TRP A 4 -1.44 -7.15 21.75
C TRP A 4 -0.29 -6.70 22.68
N LEU A 5 0.74 -6.05 22.12
CA LEU A 5 1.87 -5.54 22.89
C LEU A 5 1.71 -4.08 23.33
N ASN A 6 0.85 -3.30 22.65
CA ASN A 6 0.59 -1.91 23.03
C ASN A 6 -0.55 -1.84 24.07
N PRO A 7 -0.28 -1.44 25.33
CA PRO A 7 -1.30 -1.32 26.39
C PRO A 7 -2.45 -0.39 26.00
N LEU A 8 -2.18 0.70 25.28
CA LEU A 8 -3.18 1.64 24.80
C LEU A 8 -4.17 0.97 23.84
N ALA A 9 -3.66 0.14 22.90
CA ALA A 9 -4.50 -0.59 21.97
C ALA A 9 -5.43 -1.59 22.67
N ARG A 10 -4.95 -2.27 23.71
CA ARG A 10 -5.77 -3.21 24.49
C ARG A 10 -6.88 -2.49 25.26
N LYS A 11 -6.54 -1.40 25.95
CA LYS A 11 -7.50 -0.58 26.69
C LYS A 11 -8.59 -0.03 25.77
N ALA A 12 -8.18 0.53 24.62
CA ALA A 12 -9.12 1.07 23.63
C ALA A 12 -10.01 -0.02 23.01
N GLU A 13 -9.48 -1.22 22.71
CA GLU A 13 -10.27 -2.33 22.17
C GLU A 13 -11.29 -2.84 23.20
N HIS A 14 -10.95 -2.90 24.49
CA HIS A 14 -11.87 -3.25 25.54
C HIS A 14 -13.03 -2.24 25.64
N GLU A 15 -12.71 -0.95 25.72
CA GLU A 15 -13.70 0.14 25.69
C GLU A 15 -14.59 0.07 24.44
N TRP A 16 -13.98 -0.21 23.27
CA TRP A 16 -14.71 -0.38 22.02
C TRP A 16 -15.74 -1.50 22.09
N GLN A 17 -15.40 -2.65 22.67
CA GLN A 17 -16.34 -3.76 22.82
C GLN A 17 -17.50 -3.41 23.74
N GLN A 18 -17.27 -2.70 24.85
CA GLN A 18 -18.33 -2.21 25.74
C GLN A 18 -19.31 -1.29 25.01
N LEU A 19 -18.80 -0.32 24.24
CA LEU A 19 -19.62 0.57 23.42
C LEU A 19 -20.41 -0.20 22.35
N CYS A 20 -19.77 -1.17 21.73
CA CYS A 20 -20.44 -2.03 20.76
C CYS A 20 -21.58 -2.86 21.39
N ASP A 21 -21.40 -3.38 22.59
CA ASP A 21 -22.46 -4.16 23.26
C ASP A 21 -23.63 -3.26 23.66
N ALA A 22 -23.38 -2.00 24.04
CA ALA A 22 -24.42 -1.03 24.41
C ALA A 22 -25.23 -0.47 23.21
N TYR A 23 -24.55 -0.23 22.07
CA TYR A 23 -25.13 0.51 20.94
C TYR A 23 -25.24 -0.25 19.62
N LEU A 24 -24.52 -1.35 19.46
CA LEU A 24 -24.41 -2.14 18.23
C LEU A 24 -24.55 -3.64 18.54
N PRO A 25 -25.66 -4.07 19.17
CA PRO A 25 -25.81 -5.45 19.66
C PRO A 25 -25.88 -6.49 18.54
N ILE A 26 -26.27 -6.10 17.34
CA ILE A 26 -26.51 -7.06 16.25
C ILE A 26 -25.21 -7.43 15.57
N ARG A 27 -24.87 -8.71 15.69
CA ARG A 27 -23.71 -9.36 15.03
C ARG A 27 -24.19 -10.20 13.86
N VAL A 28 -23.51 -10.09 12.72
CA VAL A 28 -23.77 -10.92 11.53
C VAL A 28 -22.54 -11.79 11.28
N LYS A 29 -22.74 -13.11 11.20
CA LYS A 29 -21.64 -14.07 10.95
C LYS A 29 -20.90 -13.71 9.67
N GLY A 30 -19.56 -13.67 9.72
CA GLY A 30 -18.71 -13.31 8.59
C GLY A 30 -18.64 -11.81 8.27
N SER A 31 -19.47 -10.94 8.90
CA SER A 31 -19.42 -9.50 8.70
C SER A 31 -18.31 -8.84 9.53
N ILE A 32 -17.72 -7.79 8.97
CA ILE A 32 -16.83 -6.88 9.69
C ILE A 32 -17.61 -5.81 10.48
N TRP A 33 -18.93 -5.75 10.30
CA TRP A 33 -19.81 -4.74 10.85
C TRP A 33 -20.67 -5.28 11.99
N ARG A 34 -20.94 -4.42 12.94
CA ARG A 34 -22.03 -4.55 13.94
C ARG A 34 -23.09 -3.49 13.66
N TYR A 35 -24.33 -3.79 13.98
CA TYR A 35 -25.48 -2.93 13.68
C TYR A 35 -26.25 -2.57 14.95
N SER A 36 -26.86 -1.37 14.95
CA SER A 36 -27.67 -0.88 16.08
C SER A 36 -28.94 -1.70 16.27
N ARG A 37 -29.55 -2.17 15.21
CA ARG A 37 -30.73 -3.04 15.19
C ARG A 37 -30.74 -3.92 13.93
N LYS A 38 -31.65 -4.90 13.94
CA LYS A 38 -31.97 -5.64 12.71
C LYS A 38 -32.64 -4.73 11.68
N ARG A 39 -32.50 -5.04 10.43
CA ARG A 39 -33.21 -4.34 9.36
C ARG A 39 -34.69 -4.67 9.44
N LEU A 40 -35.54 -3.64 9.39
CA LEU A 40 -36.99 -3.76 9.37
C LEU A 40 -37.53 -3.81 7.94
N ARG A 41 -38.79 -4.25 7.77
CA ARG A 41 -39.44 -4.33 6.45
C ARG A 41 -39.59 -2.94 5.79
N GLY A 42 -39.78 -1.89 6.58
CA GLY A 42 -39.94 -0.50 6.13
C GLY A 42 -38.63 0.26 5.89
N ASP A 43 -37.48 -0.34 6.19
CA ASP A 43 -36.19 0.32 5.92
C ASP A 43 -35.94 0.45 4.43
N LEU A 44 -35.51 1.63 3.99
CA LEU A 44 -35.21 1.93 2.60
C LEU A 44 -34.19 0.96 2.00
N SER A 45 -34.33 0.62 0.74
CA SER A 45 -33.35 -0.19 -0.01
C SER A 45 -32.22 0.65 -0.60
N GLN A 46 -32.43 1.95 -0.76
CA GLN A 46 -31.49 2.96 -1.23
C GLN A 46 -31.86 4.33 -0.63
N GLY A 47 -30.90 5.26 -0.61
CA GLY A 47 -31.14 6.59 -0.08
C GLY A 47 -29.84 7.32 0.22
N TRP A 48 -29.97 8.43 0.94
CA TRP A 48 -28.82 9.19 1.43
C TRP A 48 -28.16 8.45 2.59
N LYS A 49 -26.88 8.16 2.45
CA LYS A 49 -26.04 7.60 3.50
C LYS A 49 -25.21 8.70 4.12
N LEU A 50 -25.08 8.68 5.43
CA LEU A 50 -24.09 9.49 6.11
C LEU A 50 -22.96 8.58 6.58
N HIS A 51 -21.73 9.02 6.40
CA HIS A 51 -20.55 8.37 6.94
C HIS A 51 -19.87 9.32 7.93
N VAL A 52 -19.76 8.89 9.18
CA VAL A 52 -18.92 9.57 10.16
C VAL A 52 -17.55 8.92 10.10
N SER A 53 -16.51 9.73 9.94
CA SER A 53 -15.13 9.26 9.91
C SER A 53 -14.47 9.39 11.28
N ALA A 54 -13.54 8.49 11.58
CA ALA A 54 -12.71 8.53 12.78
C ALA A 54 -11.36 7.83 12.56
N THR A 55 -10.36 8.24 13.33
CA THR A 55 -9.13 7.46 13.52
C THR A 55 -9.35 6.35 14.56
N ILE A 56 -8.42 5.41 14.66
CA ILE A 56 -8.46 4.40 15.75
C ILE A 56 -8.34 5.04 17.14
N LEU A 57 -7.77 6.24 17.24
CA LEU A 57 -7.58 6.98 18.50
C LEU A 57 -8.85 7.70 18.94
N SER A 58 -9.66 8.19 17.99
CA SER A 58 -10.87 8.96 18.28
C SER A 58 -12.15 8.12 18.24
N ALA A 59 -12.10 6.89 17.76
CA ALA A 59 -13.27 6.05 17.48
C ALA A 59 -14.20 5.87 18.69
N CYS A 60 -13.64 5.52 19.87
CA CYS A 60 -14.44 5.34 21.09
C CYS A 60 -15.14 6.65 21.50
N ALA A 61 -14.40 7.76 21.51
CA ALA A 61 -14.94 9.06 21.88
C ALA A 61 -16.02 9.54 20.90
N VAL A 62 -15.81 9.37 19.59
CA VAL A 62 -16.81 9.72 18.57
C VAL A 62 -18.08 8.88 18.75
N LEU A 63 -17.95 7.53 18.88
CA LEU A 63 -19.11 6.67 19.03
C LEU A 63 -19.89 6.99 20.32
N ARG A 64 -19.20 7.30 21.43
CA ARG A 64 -19.82 7.68 22.71
C ARG A 64 -20.70 8.93 22.59
N LEU A 65 -20.35 9.86 21.70
CA LEU A 65 -21.14 11.08 21.48
C LEU A 65 -22.32 10.86 20.54
N ILE A 66 -22.10 10.16 19.43
CA ILE A 66 -23.13 10.05 18.39
C ILE A 66 -24.12 8.91 18.63
N ALA A 67 -23.71 7.81 19.27
CA ALA A 67 -24.55 6.62 19.39
C ALA A 67 -25.78 6.85 20.28
N PRO A 68 -25.75 7.57 21.43
CA PRO A 68 -26.93 7.91 22.20
C PRO A 68 -27.96 8.72 21.41
N TYR A 69 -27.49 9.70 20.61
CA TYR A 69 -28.35 10.50 19.73
C TYR A 69 -29.06 9.63 18.70
N LEU A 70 -28.30 8.78 17.99
CA LEU A 70 -28.82 7.86 16.97
C LEU A 70 -29.79 6.83 17.58
N LYS A 71 -29.48 6.30 18.77
CA LYS A 71 -30.31 5.30 19.46
C LYS A 71 -31.64 5.88 19.92
N ARG A 72 -31.65 7.08 20.54
CA ARG A 72 -32.90 7.75 21.00
C ARG A 72 -33.87 8.05 19.86
N ARG A 73 -33.35 8.26 18.63
CA ARG A 73 -34.14 8.52 17.42
C ARG A 73 -34.38 7.27 16.58
N GLU A 74 -34.04 6.11 17.10
CA GLU A 74 -34.20 4.79 16.45
C GLU A 74 -33.57 4.68 15.05
N ILE A 75 -32.58 5.52 14.78
CA ILE A 75 -31.90 5.57 13.48
C ILE A 75 -31.04 4.31 13.31
N TRP A 76 -31.20 3.64 12.17
CA TRP A 76 -30.38 2.48 11.83
C TRP A 76 -28.97 2.90 11.45
N PHE A 77 -27.96 2.30 12.10
CA PHE A 77 -26.56 2.56 11.81
C PHE A 77 -25.69 1.32 12.06
N LYS A 78 -24.47 1.36 11.56
CA LYS A 78 -23.46 0.32 11.77
C LYS A 78 -22.09 0.91 11.99
N ALA A 79 -21.20 0.13 12.64
CA ALA A 79 -19.78 0.43 12.79
C ALA A 79 -18.94 -0.86 12.72
N PRO A 80 -17.59 -0.78 12.58
CA PRO A 80 -16.72 -1.95 12.57
C PRO A 80 -16.83 -2.75 13.87
N LYS A 81 -16.72 -4.07 13.78
CA LYS A 81 -16.80 -4.95 14.97
C LYS A 81 -15.62 -4.81 15.93
N SER A 82 -14.51 -4.18 15.51
CA SER A 82 -13.30 -3.95 16.32
C SER A 82 -12.52 -2.76 15.78
N LEU A 83 -11.69 -2.14 16.60
CA LEU A 83 -10.74 -1.10 16.16
C LEU A 83 -9.73 -1.64 15.16
N ALA A 84 -9.48 -2.92 15.24
CA ALA A 84 -8.69 -3.64 14.26
C ALA A 84 -9.30 -3.61 12.86
N GLU A 85 -10.61 -3.79 12.75
CA GLU A 85 -11.29 -3.68 11.45
C GLU A 85 -11.35 -2.23 10.99
N LEU A 86 -11.50 -1.26 11.90
CA LEU A 86 -11.38 0.16 11.57
C LEU A 86 -10.01 0.50 10.99
N HIS A 87 -8.93 0.00 11.60
CA HIS A 87 -7.58 0.21 11.06
C HIS A 87 -7.43 -0.37 9.64
N LYS A 88 -7.97 -1.57 9.39
CA LYS A 88 -7.99 -2.17 8.05
C LYS A 88 -8.81 -1.35 7.04
N LEU A 89 -9.95 -0.81 7.45
CA LEU A 89 -10.76 0.10 6.63
C LEU A 89 -9.97 1.36 6.28
N ASN A 90 -9.37 2.01 7.29
CA ASN A 90 -8.61 3.23 7.13
C ASN A 90 -7.30 3.03 6.34
N SER A 91 -6.78 1.82 6.23
CA SER A 91 -5.63 1.54 5.37
C SER A 91 -5.96 1.56 3.88
N GLY A 92 -7.20 1.25 3.52
CA GLY A 92 -7.64 1.11 2.12
C GLY A 92 -7.07 -0.10 1.38
N ILE A 93 -6.30 -0.97 2.07
CA ILE A 93 -5.67 -2.17 1.47
C ILE A 93 -6.65 -3.34 1.46
N TYR A 94 -7.27 -3.63 2.60
CA TYR A 94 -8.06 -4.86 2.79
C TYR A 94 -9.47 -4.78 2.19
N TYR A 95 -10.09 -3.60 2.21
CA TYR A 95 -11.48 -3.40 1.78
C TYR A 95 -11.61 -2.41 0.61
N GLY A 96 -10.46 -1.98 0.07
CA GLY A 96 -10.37 -1.02 -1.03
C GLY A 96 -10.45 0.44 -0.59
N PHE A 97 -9.87 1.31 -1.41
CA PHE A 97 -9.74 2.74 -1.13
C PHE A 97 -11.07 3.43 -0.83
N SER A 98 -12.16 3.03 -1.51
CA SER A 98 -13.50 3.60 -1.30
C SER A 98 -14.10 3.35 0.09
N GLN A 99 -13.46 2.53 0.94
CA GLN A 99 -13.91 2.25 2.31
C GLN A 99 -13.15 3.04 3.37
N VAL A 100 -12.09 3.76 2.98
CA VAL A 100 -11.32 4.61 3.89
C VAL A 100 -12.24 5.62 4.56
N GLY A 101 -12.06 5.80 5.87
CA GLY A 101 -12.81 6.77 6.67
C GLY A 101 -14.27 6.41 6.96
N LYS A 102 -14.83 5.33 6.42
CA LYS A 102 -16.21 4.93 6.68
C LYS A 102 -16.33 4.21 8.02
N PHE A 103 -16.18 4.97 9.09
CA PHE A 103 -16.23 4.45 10.46
C PHE A 103 -17.65 4.10 10.89
N VAL A 104 -18.56 5.09 10.93
CA VAL A 104 -19.98 4.82 11.18
C VAL A 104 -20.77 5.12 9.91
N THR A 105 -21.64 4.19 9.50
CA THR A 105 -22.60 4.42 8.41
C THR A 105 -23.99 4.54 8.99
N VAL A 106 -24.66 5.65 8.72
CA VAL A 106 -26.02 5.97 9.16
C VAL A 106 -26.96 5.93 7.97
N TYR A 107 -28.17 5.43 8.16
CA TYR A 107 -29.17 5.19 7.14
C TYR A 107 -30.46 5.98 7.45
N PRO A 108 -30.52 7.29 7.11
CA PRO A 108 -31.72 8.11 7.26
C PRO A 108 -32.89 7.59 6.42
N GLN A 109 -34.12 7.89 6.86
CA GLN A 109 -35.35 7.42 6.19
C GLN A 109 -35.88 8.41 5.14
N SER A 110 -35.41 9.67 5.13
CA SER A 110 -35.77 10.67 4.10
C SER A 110 -34.58 11.58 3.81
N ALA A 111 -34.70 12.44 2.80
CA ALA A 111 -33.70 13.44 2.43
C ALA A 111 -33.59 14.53 3.51
N GLU A 112 -34.71 15.01 4.04
CA GLU A 112 -34.80 16.02 5.10
C GLU A 112 -34.18 15.49 6.39
N ALA A 113 -34.53 14.26 6.76
CA ALA A 113 -33.93 13.58 7.91
C ALA A 113 -32.41 13.42 7.74
N ALA A 114 -31.93 13.16 6.53
CA ALA A 114 -30.50 13.04 6.26
C ALA A 114 -29.77 14.37 6.50
N ALA A 115 -30.31 15.50 6.05
CA ALA A 115 -29.73 16.83 6.26
C ALA A 115 -29.71 17.21 7.75
N ALA A 116 -30.83 17.01 8.45
CA ALA A 116 -30.95 17.29 9.89
C ALA A 116 -29.97 16.43 10.73
N ILE A 117 -29.94 15.11 10.48
CA ILE A 117 -29.01 14.19 11.17
C ILE A 117 -27.55 14.56 10.88
N ALA A 118 -27.23 14.94 9.65
CA ALA A 118 -25.86 15.31 9.28
C ALA A 118 -25.38 16.55 10.05
N SER A 119 -26.25 17.56 10.21
CA SER A 119 -25.95 18.78 10.98
C SER A 119 -25.69 18.46 12.45
N GLU A 120 -26.53 17.64 13.08
CA GLU A 120 -26.35 17.22 14.47
C GLU A 120 -25.08 16.39 14.66
N LEU A 121 -24.82 15.43 13.76
CA LEU A 121 -23.59 14.63 13.81
C LEU A 121 -22.35 15.51 13.64
N HIS A 122 -22.41 16.54 12.79
CA HIS A 122 -21.33 17.50 12.63
C HIS A 122 -21.10 18.29 13.93
N ALA A 123 -22.16 18.81 14.56
CA ALA A 123 -22.06 19.54 15.83
C ALA A 123 -21.45 18.67 16.93
N LEU A 124 -21.91 17.42 17.08
CA LEU A 124 -21.40 16.46 18.06
C LEU A 124 -19.92 16.09 17.81
N THR A 125 -19.46 16.12 16.56
CA THR A 125 -18.10 15.69 16.17
C THR A 125 -17.18 16.85 15.80
N ALA A 126 -17.60 18.10 15.96
CA ALA A 126 -16.86 19.29 15.49
C ALA A 126 -15.43 19.41 16.03
N LYS A 127 -15.16 18.92 17.25
CA LYS A 127 -13.84 18.93 17.87
C LYS A 127 -12.88 17.83 17.36
N PHE A 128 -13.39 16.86 16.60
CA PHE A 128 -12.57 15.76 16.10
C PHE A 128 -12.05 16.02 14.69
N THR A 129 -10.97 15.36 14.41
CA THR A 129 -10.36 15.28 13.08
C THR A 129 -10.27 13.83 12.65
N ALA A 130 -10.40 13.56 11.35
CA ALA A 130 -10.54 12.22 10.84
C ALA A 130 -10.01 12.08 9.41
N PRO A 131 -9.76 10.84 8.93
CA PRO A 131 -9.43 10.59 7.54
C PRO A 131 -10.54 11.09 6.60
N MET A 132 -10.16 11.64 5.47
CA MET A 132 -11.08 11.93 4.37
C MET A 132 -11.78 10.64 3.90
N VAL A 133 -13.06 10.72 3.57
CA VAL A 133 -13.82 9.62 2.97
C VAL A 133 -13.80 9.78 1.45
N PRO A 134 -13.06 8.93 0.72
CA PRO A 134 -13.00 9.01 -0.75
C PRO A 134 -14.38 8.79 -1.38
N TYR A 135 -14.65 9.57 -2.45
CA TYR A 135 -15.86 9.46 -3.26
C TYR A 135 -17.18 9.82 -2.55
N ASP A 136 -17.10 10.40 -1.37
CA ASP A 136 -18.26 10.95 -0.65
C ASP A 136 -18.09 12.48 -0.55
N ASN A 137 -19.20 13.22 -0.46
CA ASN A 137 -19.17 14.67 -0.25
C ASN A 137 -18.94 14.98 1.21
N ALA A 138 -18.01 15.87 1.54
CA ALA A 138 -17.87 16.39 2.89
C ALA A 138 -19.03 17.34 3.19
N LEU A 139 -19.62 17.26 4.39
CA LEU A 139 -20.70 18.17 4.80
C LEU A 139 -20.20 19.61 4.91
N ARG A 140 -19.01 19.79 5.49
CA ARG A 140 -18.34 21.08 5.64
C ARG A 140 -16.82 20.89 5.59
N ASN A 141 -16.09 21.98 5.40
CA ASN A 141 -14.63 21.94 5.53
C ASN A 141 -14.24 21.41 6.93
N ARG A 142 -13.30 20.48 6.98
CA ARG A 142 -12.85 19.78 8.20
C ARG A 142 -13.92 19.02 8.98
N SER A 143 -15.06 18.72 8.36
CA SER A 143 -16.09 17.86 8.98
C SER A 143 -15.64 16.40 9.01
N CYS A 144 -16.02 15.68 10.09
CA CYS A 144 -15.96 14.23 10.14
C CYS A 144 -17.16 13.57 9.44
N VAL A 145 -18.16 14.35 9.00
CA VAL A 145 -19.40 13.86 8.40
C VAL A 145 -19.33 14.02 6.88
N TYR A 146 -19.62 12.92 6.21
CA TYR A 146 -19.67 12.80 4.76
C TYR A 146 -21.01 12.21 4.33
N TYR A 147 -21.43 12.50 3.11
CA TYR A 147 -22.69 11.98 2.59
C TYR A 147 -22.58 11.56 1.13
N ARG A 148 -23.42 10.62 0.75
CA ARG A 148 -23.64 10.19 -0.64
C ARG A 148 -25.00 9.49 -0.79
N TYR A 149 -25.54 9.51 -1.99
CA TYR A 149 -26.66 8.64 -2.34
C TYR A 149 -26.17 7.24 -2.71
N GLY A 150 -26.91 6.17 -2.35
CA GLY A 150 -26.51 4.82 -2.73
C GLY A 150 -27.39 3.72 -2.15
N SER A 151 -27.12 2.48 -2.56
CA SER A 151 -27.86 1.30 -2.13
C SER A 151 -27.61 0.95 -0.66
N PHE A 152 -28.67 0.72 0.13
CA PHE A 152 -28.60 0.19 1.50
C PHE A 152 -28.64 -1.34 1.51
N SER A 153 -29.00 -1.96 0.38
CA SER A 153 -29.16 -3.39 0.22
C SER A 153 -28.13 -3.98 -0.73
N LEU A 154 -27.61 -5.13 -0.38
CA LEU A 154 -26.75 -5.92 -1.29
C LEU A 154 -27.58 -6.65 -2.39
N ARG A 155 -28.91 -6.57 -2.32
CA ARG A 155 -29.81 -7.27 -3.27
C ARG A 155 -29.96 -6.51 -4.60
N LEU A 156 -29.90 -5.17 -4.58
CA LEU A 156 -29.96 -4.38 -5.80
C LEU A 156 -28.64 -4.49 -6.57
N LYS A 157 -28.70 -5.14 -7.73
CA LYS A 157 -27.52 -5.35 -8.58
C LYS A 157 -27.87 -5.17 -10.05
N THR A 158 -26.94 -4.61 -10.80
CA THR A 158 -26.99 -4.52 -12.27
C THR A 158 -25.68 -5.02 -12.88
N THR A 159 -25.66 -5.17 -14.20
CA THR A 159 -24.42 -5.54 -14.92
C THR A 159 -23.75 -4.29 -15.45
N PHE A 160 -22.47 -4.10 -15.11
CA PHE A 160 -21.65 -3.02 -15.62
C PHE A 160 -20.28 -3.58 -16.03
N ARG A 161 -19.85 -3.30 -17.27
CA ARG A 161 -18.60 -3.82 -17.84
C ARG A 161 -18.40 -5.33 -17.59
N LYS A 162 -19.46 -6.13 -17.90
CA LYS A 162 -19.49 -7.60 -17.72
C LYS A 162 -19.40 -8.08 -16.26
N LYS A 163 -19.52 -7.21 -15.25
CA LYS A 163 -19.51 -7.58 -13.81
C LYS A 163 -20.82 -7.21 -13.15
N ARG A 164 -21.31 -8.06 -12.23
CA ARG A 164 -22.43 -7.71 -11.35
C ARG A 164 -21.96 -6.75 -10.27
N VAL A 165 -22.54 -5.55 -10.25
CA VAL A 165 -22.23 -4.48 -9.29
C VAL A 165 -23.48 -4.07 -8.52
N LEU A 166 -23.28 -3.44 -7.35
CA LEU A 166 -24.39 -2.83 -6.62
C LEU A 166 -25.07 -1.77 -7.49
N ALA A 167 -26.37 -1.65 -7.36
CA ALA A 167 -27.20 -0.75 -8.14
C ALA A 167 -28.08 0.14 -7.25
N ILE A 168 -28.51 1.26 -7.83
CA ILE A 168 -29.60 2.12 -7.36
C ILE A 168 -30.66 2.16 -8.45
N ALA A 169 -31.93 2.29 -8.03
CA ALA A 169 -33.05 2.46 -8.95
C ALA A 169 -33.26 3.95 -9.24
N ARG A 170 -33.49 4.28 -10.50
CA ARG A 170 -33.98 5.59 -10.95
C ARG A 170 -35.49 5.70 -10.67
N PRO A 171 -36.10 6.91 -10.79
CA PRO A 171 -37.55 7.08 -10.66
C PRO A 171 -38.38 6.22 -11.64
N ASP A 172 -37.85 5.94 -12.82
CA ASP A 172 -38.45 5.07 -13.84
C ASP A 172 -38.27 3.56 -13.53
N GLY A 173 -37.73 3.20 -12.37
CA GLY A 173 -37.49 1.82 -11.96
C GLY A 173 -36.22 1.18 -12.56
N LYS A 174 -35.55 1.83 -13.51
CA LYS A 174 -34.33 1.32 -14.13
C LYS A 174 -33.16 1.27 -13.16
N LEU A 175 -32.49 0.12 -13.09
CA LEU A 175 -31.31 -0.05 -12.25
C LEU A 175 -30.05 0.49 -12.93
N VAL A 176 -29.34 1.35 -12.25
CA VAL A 176 -28.05 1.88 -12.67
C VAL A 176 -26.97 1.54 -11.64
N PRO A 177 -25.67 1.45 -12.01
CA PRO A 177 -24.61 1.16 -11.08
C PRO A 177 -24.56 2.15 -9.89
N ASP A 178 -24.42 1.64 -8.67
CA ASP A 178 -24.06 2.45 -7.48
C ASP A 178 -22.57 2.83 -7.60
N SER A 179 -22.27 3.76 -8.51
CA SER A 179 -20.91 4.14 -8.88
C SER A 179 -20.19 4.89 -7.76
N ARG A 180 -18.89 4.60 -7.62
CA ARG A 180 -17.98 5.29 -6.71
C ARG A 180 -16.80 5.78 -7.56
N GLY A 181 -16.91 7.00 -8.02
CA GLY A 181 -15.89 7.64 -8.86
C GLY A 181 -15.12 8.74 -8.14
N PRO A 182 -14.10 9.32 -8.78
CA PRO A 182 -13.31 10.43 -8.23
C PRO A 182 -14.15 11.68 -7.91
N ARG A 183 -15.31 11.83 -8.54
CA ARG A 183 -16.29 12.87 -8.22
C ARG A 183 -17.50 12.20 -7.57
N ALA A 184 -17.79 12.54 -6.34
CA ALA A 184 -18.98 12.10 -5.62
C ALA A 184 -20.19 12.86 -6.18
N ALA A 185 -20.69 12.41 -7.33
CA ALA A 185 -21.80 13.05 -8.01
C ALA A 185 -23.12 12.66 -7.33
N VAL A 186 -23.92 13.66 -6.99
CA VAL A 186 -25.35 13.47 -6.70
C VAL A 186 -26.01 13.03 -8.02
N PRO A 187 -26.80 11.93 -8.04
CA PRO A 187 -27.52 11.56 -9.25
C PRO A 187 -28.37 12.72 -9.79
N HIS A 188 -28.31 12.98 -11.07
CA HIS A 188 -28.94 14.16 -11.72
C HIS A 188 -30.47 14.23 -11.54
N TRP A 189 -31.12 13.13 -11.18
CA TRP A 189 -32.56 13.07 -10.87
C TRP A 189 -32.90 13.32 -9.40
N LEU A 190 -31.91 13.68 -8.57
CA LEU A 190 -32.11 13.99 -7.16
C LEU A 190 -31.69 15.43 -6.86
N THR A 191 -32.45 16.07 -5.98
CA THR A 191 -32.03 17.33 -5.36
C THR A 191 -31.11 17.03 -4.20
N ASP A 192 -30.00 17.74 -4.07
CA ASP A 192 -29.08 17.62 -2.93
C ASP A 192 -29.69 18.29 -1.68
N PRO A 193 -30.12 17.53 -0.64
CA PRO A 193 -30.75 18.10 0.54
C PRO A 193 -29.74 18.79 1.47
N PHE A 194 -28.45 18.70 1.20
CA PHE A 194 -27.41 19.28 2.05
C PHE A 194 -26.99 20.69 1.62
N GLN A 195 -27.57 21.25 0.55
CA GLN A 195 -27.20 22.57 0.03
C GLN A 195 -27.30 23.66 1.11
N SER A 196 -28.34 23.64 1.94
CA SER A 196 -28.57 24.62 3.02
C SER A 196 -27.63 24.45 4.22
N VAL A 197 -27.07 23.26 4.42
CA VAL A 197 -26.22 22.93 5.58
C VAL A 197 -24.72 22.81 5.20
N ARG A 198 -24.41 22.79 3.90
CA ARG A 198 -23.02 22.91 3.41
C ARG A 198 -22.54 24.35 3.64
N SER A 199 -21.34 24.51 4.17
CA SER A 199 -20.63 25.77 3.98
C SER A 199 -20.26 25.92 2.50
N GLN A 200 -20.34 27.14 1.98
CA GLN A 200 -19.75 27.48 0.68
C GLN A 200 -18.32 26.95 0.65
N ALA A 201 -17.95 26.30 -0.45
CA ALA A 201 -16.57 25.87 -0.64
C ALA A 201 -15.68 27.11 -0.44
N ALA A 202 -14.68 27.01 0.43
CA ALA A 202 -13.62 28.00 0.44
C ALA A 202 -13.10 28.11 -1.00
N LEU A 203 -12.87 29.35 -1.46
CA LEU A 203 -12.26 29.60 -2.77
C LEU A 203 -11.10 28.61 -2.94
N GLU A 204 -11.17 27.79 -3.98
CA GLU A 204 -10.13 26.83 -4.31
C GLU A 204 -8.88 27.65 -4.63
N VAL A 205 -7.94 27.69 -3.69
CA VAL A 205 -6.63 28.28 -3.93
C VAL A 205 -5.87 27.29 -4.79
N GLU A 206 -5.42 27.72 -5.97
CA GLU A 206 -4.56 26.93 -6.84
C GLU A 206 -3.35 26.43 -6.04
N THR A 207 -3.10 25.15 -6.15
CA THR A 207 -2.00 24.50 -5.46
C THR A 207 -0.88 24.18 -6.45
N PRO A 208 0.36 23.98 -6.00
CA PRO A 208 1.43 23.52 -6.88
C PRO A 208 1.10 22.25 -7.67
N LEU A 209 0.10 21.48 -7.21
CA LEU A 209 -0.36 20.29 -7.94
C LEU A 209 -1.03 20.65 -9.27
N GLU A 210 -1.76 21.76 -9.33
CA GLU A 210 -2.48 22.19 -10.53
C GLU A 210 -1.59 23.03 -11.45
N THR A 211 -0.71 23.85 -10.89
CA THR A 211 0.11 24.79 -11.64
C THR A 211 1.40 24.17 -12.21
N ASP A 212 2.07 23.32 -11.41
CA ASP A 212 3.44 22.89 -11.69
C ASP A 212 3.54 21.47 -12.24
N TYR A 213 2.45 20.69 -12.20
CA TYR A 213 2.45 19.28 -12.62
C TYR A 213 1.28 18.94 -13.53
N THR A 214 1.51 18.09 -14.53
CA THR A 214 0.48 17.61 -15.47
C THR A 214 0.60 16.12 -15.75
N GLY A 215 -0.43 15.54 -16.39
CA GLY A 215 -0.39 14.14 -16.84
C GLY A 215 -0.32 13.13 -15.71
N TYR A 216 -1.11 13.34 -14.67
CA TYR A 216 -1.15 12.47 -13.50
C TYR A 216 -1.59 11.04 -13.84
N GLU A 217 -0.78 10.08 -13.45
CA GLU A 217 -1.10 8.65 -13.43
C GLU A 217 -0.99 8.14 -12.00
N ALA A 218 -2.09 7.66 -11.42
CA ALA A 218 -2.09 7.09 -10.08
C ALA A 218 -1.46 5.69 -10.10
N LEU A 219 -0.31 5.53 -9.47
CA LEU A 219 0.37 4.24 -9.30
C LEU A 219 -0.21 3.45 -8.14
N THR A 220 -0.59 4.13 -7.05
CA THR A 220 -1.26 3.52 -5.90
C THR A 220 -2.10 4.54 -5.14
N GLN A 221 -3.18 4.05 -4.52
CA GLN A 221 -4.08 4.82 -3.67
C GLN A 221 -4.37 4.04 -2.40
N ARG A 222 -4.09 4.65 -1.23
CA ARG A 222 -4.30 4.07 0.10
C ARG A 222 -4.84 5.12 1.05
N GLY A 223 -5.26 4.72 2.23
CA GLY A 223 -5.76 5.66 3.23
C GLY A 223 -4.73 6.71 3.65
N ARG A 224 -3.48 6.31 3.80
CA ARG A 224 -2.37 7.20 4.18
C ARG A 224 -1.94 8.17 3.10
N GLY A 225 -2.31 7.92 1.82
CA GLY A 225 -1.93 8.78 0.70
C GLY A 225 -1.94 8.07 -0.64
N GLY A 226 -1.46 8.77 -1.65
CA GLY A 226 -1.32 8.30 -3.02
C GLY A 226 0.12 8.41 -3.52
N ILE A 227 0.44 7.62 -4.53
CA ILE A 227 1.67 7.75 -5.30
C ILE A 227 1.27 7.95 -6.76
N TYR A 228 1.78 9.01 -7.35
CA TYR A 228 1.47 9.40 -8.71
C TYR A 228 2.74 9.56 -9.54
N GLN A 229 2.68 9.22 -10.81
CA GLN A 229 3.61 9.69 -11.79
C GLN A 229 3.04 10.95 -12.43
N ALA A 230 3.86 11.97 -12.65
CA ALA A 230 3.45 13.21 -13.30
C ALA A 230 4.62 13.79 -14.12
N ARG A 231 4.31 14.84 -14.91
CA ARG A 231 5.32 15.67 -15.57
C ARG A 231 5.44 17.00 -14.83
N ASP A 232 6.64 17.32 -14.40
CA ASP A 232 6.99 18.63 -13.89
C ASP A 232 7.06 19.61 -15.07
N VAL A 233 6.18 20.61 -15.06
CA VAL A 233 6.10 21.65 -16.11
C VAL A 233 6.73 22.97 -15.65
N SER A 234 7.10 23.09 -14.37
CA SER A 234 7.82 24.23 -13.83
C SER A 234 9.31 24.22 -14.19
N SER A 235 9.84 23.09 -14.68
CA SER A 235 11.24 22.91 -15.08
C SER A 235 11.40 22.70 -16.60
N MET A 236 12.49 23.21 -17.16
CA MET A 236 12.88 22.95 -18.55
C MET A 236 14.19 22.16 -18.57
N PRO A 237 14.29 21.07 -19.32
CA PRO A 237 13.21 20.36 -20.01
C PRO A 237 12.22 19.71 -19.04
N ARG A 238 10.96 19.55 -19.45
CA ARG A 238 9.90 18.88 -18.68
C ARG A 238 10.31 17.46 -18.32
N LYS A 239 10.35 17.15 -17.03
CA LYS A 239 10.81 15.84 -16.54
C LYS A 239 9.69 15.03 -15.91
N LEU A 240 9.74 13.71 -16.08
CA LEU A 240 8.88 12.82 -15.31
C LEU A 240 9.36 12.79 -13.85
N CYS A 241 8.41 12.92 -12.94
CA CYS A 241 8.63 12.84 -11.50
C CYS A 241 7.66 11.86 -10.85
N VAL A 242 7.94 11.51 -9.61
CA VAL A 242 7.04 10.76 -8.72
C VAL A 242 6.61 11.69 -7.61
N ILE A 243 5.29 11.80 -7.42
CA ILE A 243 4.68 12.60 -6.37
C ILE A 243 4.08 11.63 -5.35
N LYS A 244 4.56 11.69 -4.11
CA LYS A 244 3.99 10.97 -2.97
C LYS A 244 3.16 11.94 -2.14
N GLU A 245 1.91 11.58 -1.92
CA GLU A 245 0.94 12.30 -1.08
C GLU A 245 0.86 11.65 0.28
N GLY A 246 1.01 12.41 1.35
CA GLY A 246 0.80 11.99 2.72
C GLY A 246 -0.39 12.71 3.35
N ARG A 247 -1.46 11.98 3.62
CA ARG A 247 -2.73 12.54 4.12
C ARG A 247 -2.73 12.65 5.63
N ARG A 248 -3.21 13.78 6.15
CA ARG A 248 -3.49 13.92 7.58
C ARG A 248 -4.55 12.92 8.00
N TYR A 249 -4.35 12.35 9.18
CA TYR A 249 -5.22 11.35 9.81
C TYR A 249 -5.37 10.03 9.02
N GLY A 250 -4.78 9.94 7.81
CA GLY A 250 -4.84 8.75 6.99
C GLY A 250 -3.99 7.60 7.56
N GLU A 251 -4.62 6.46 7.83
CA GLU A 251 -3.98 5.26 8.42
C GLU A 251 -3.17 5.59 9.69
N THR A 252 -3.75 6.40 10.59
CA THR A 252 -3.14 6.80 11.86
C THR A 252 -2.81 5.57 12.73
N ASP A 253 -1.59 5.51 13.27
CA ASP A 253 -1.19 4.50 14.25
C ASP A 253 -1.53 4.91 15.70
N TRP A 254 -1.20 4.04 16.67
CA TRP A 254 -1.50 4.28 18.10
C TRP A 254 -0.69 5.41 18.73
N LEU A 255 0.32 5.95 18.05
CA LEU A 255 1.10 7.12 18.47
C LEU A 255 0.70 8.39 17.70
N GLY A 256 -0.38 8.36 16.94
CA GLY A 256 -0.87 9.52 16.20
C GLY A 256 -0.15 9.79 14.89
N ARG A 257 0.78 8.92 14.46
CA ARG A 257 1.50 9.09 13.20
C ARG A 257 0.64 8.63 12.04
N ASP A 258 0.46 9.50 11.07
CA ASP A 258 -0.39 9.34 9.91
C ASP A 258 0.39 9.37 8.58
N GLY A 259 -0.29 9.43 7.46
CA GLY A 259 0.35 9.53 6.15
C GLY A 259 1.18 10.80 5.98
N PHE A 260 0.72 11.94 6.52
CA PHE A 260 1.47 13.19 6.50
C PHE A 260 2.83 13.05 7.21
N PHE A 261 2.82 12.48 8.40
CA PHE A 261 4.03 12.20 9.17
C PHE A 261 5.00 11.30 8.39
N ARG A 262 4.49 10.23 7.77
CA ARG A 262 5.30 9.23 7.05
C ARG A 262 6.01 9.82 5.84
N ILE A 263 5.30 10.58 5.01
CA ILE A 263 5.89 11.18 3.80
C ILE A 263 6.83 12.33 4.15
N LYS A 264 6.53 13.10 5.21
CA LYS A 264 7.48 14.10 5.74
C LYS A 264 8.79 13.43 6.20
N ARG A 265 8.69 12.32 6.94
CA ARG A 265 9.86 11.55 7.37
C ARG A 265 10.64 10.96 6.18
N GLU A 266 9.98 10.40 5.20
CA GLU A 266 10.65 9.94 3.98
C GLU A 266 11.45 11.04 3.31
N ALA A 267 10.90 12.26 3.22
CA ALA A 267 11.62 13.41 2.68
C ALA A 267 12.87 13.78 3.50
N GLU A 268 12.80 13.65 4.83
CA GLU A 268 13.94 13.88 5.74
C GLU A 268 15.05 12.85 5.52
N VAL A 269 14.69 11.56 5.44
CA VAL A 269 15.63 10.47 5.16
C VAL A 269 16.33 10.67 3.82
N LEU A 270 15.57 10.92 2.76
CA LEU A 270 16.13 11.09 1.41
C LEU A 270 17.10 12.27 1.33
N ARG A 271 16.80 13.38 2.02
CA ARG A 271 17.70 14.55 2.05
C ARG A 271 18.97 14.29 2.85
N SER A 272 18.86 13.65 4.01
CA SER A 272 20.01 13.40 4.89
C SER A 272 20.92 12.29 4.37
N THR A 273 20.37 11.30 3.67
CA THR A 273 21.19 10.22 3.08
C THR A 273 22.02 10.73 1.90
N GLY A 274 21.46 11.58 1.03
CA GLY A 274 22.19 12.33 0.00
C GLY A 274 23.01 11.49 -1.00
N THR A 275 22.78 10.18 -1.09
CA THR A 275 23.57 9.26 -1.90
C THR A 275 22.94 8.99 -3.27
N ALA A 276 23.77 8.55 -4.22
CA ALA A 276 23.28 8.06 -5.51
C ALA A 276 22.41 6.80 -5.39
N GLY A 277 22.34 6.17 -4.20
CA GLY A 277 21.58 4.95 -3.92
C GLY A 277 20.10 5.18 -3.61
N VAL A 278 19.64 6.43 -3.45
CA VAL A 278 18.25 6.80 -3.13
C VAL A 278 17.71 7.84 -4.11
N PRO A 279 16.38 8.01 -4.26
CA PRO A 279 15.81 9.03 -5.14
C PRO A 279 16.18 10.44 -4.68
N ARG A 280 16.52 11.29 -5.62
CA ARG A 280 16.74 12.71 -5.36
C ARG A 280 15.41 13.41 -5.09
N VAL A 281 15.33 14.14 -3.97
CA VAL A 281 14.22 15.02 -3.66
C VAL A 281 14.27 16.23 -4.58
N LEU A 282 13.21 16.46 -5.34
CA LEU A 282 13.07 17.62 -6.20
C LEU A 282 12.38 18.76 -5.45
N ARG A 283 11.27 18.47 -4.77
CA ARG A 283 10.48 19.46 -4.04
C ARG A 283 9.69 18.80 -2.91
N THR A 284 9.32 19.62 -1.92
CA THR A 284 8.29 19.26 -0.94
C THR A 284 7.40 20.48 -0.69
N PHE A 285 6.10 20.25 -0.49
CA PHE A 285 5.14 21.31 -0.18
C PHE A 285 3.95 20.76 0.60
N ARG A 286 3.09 21.66 1.08
CA ARG A 286 1.84 21.33 1.76
C ARG A 286 0.68 21.93 0.97
N ALA A 287 -0.35 21.13 0.75
CA ALA A 287 -1.58 21.58 0.11
C ALA A 287 -2.75 20.73 0.61
N ASN A 288 -3.93 21.29 0.76
CA ASN A 288 -5.18 20.59 1.11
C ASN A 288 -5.06 19.64 2.31
N GLY A 289 -4.29 20.04 3.35
CA GLY A 289 -4.05 19.22 4.54
C GLY A 289 -3.10 18.05 4.34
N CYS A 290 -2.50 17.88 3.17
CA CYS A 290 -1.55 16.85 2.83
C CYS A 290 -0.10 17.37 2.79
N TYR A 291 0.86 16.46 2.93
CA TYR A 291 2.27 16.69 2.65
C TYR A 291 2.65 16.00 1.36
N TYR A 292 3.31 16.72 0.47
CA TYR A 292 3.74 16.21 -0.83
C TYR A 292 5.26 16.14 -0.89
N LEU A 293 5.74 15.01 -1.36
CA LEU A 293 7.14 14.74 -1.67
C LEU A 293 7.26 14.46 -3.16
N VAL A 294 8.00 15.29 -3.87
CA VAL A 294 8.31 15.10 -5.29
C VAL A 294 9.74 14.62 -5.42
N THR A 295 9.93 13.50 -6.09
CA THR A 295 11.24 12.91 -6.37
C THR A 295 11.44 12.71 -7.86
N GLU A 296 12.69 12.54 -8.27
CA GLU A 296 12.99 12.05 -9.61
C GLU A 296 12.31 10.70 -9.85
N ARG A 297 11.91 10.46 -11.10
CA ARG A 297 11.43 9.15 -11.52
C ARG A 297 12.60 8.26 -11.89
N ILE A 298 12.79 7.18 -11.16
CA ILE A 298 13.78 6.16 -11.47
C ILE A 298 13.14 5.12 -12.39
N ALA A 299 13.75 4.90 -13.56
CA ALA A 299 13.29 3.89 -14.49
C ALA A 299 14.00 2.57 -14.24
N GLY A 300 13.25 1.49 -14.04
CA GLY A 300 13.83 0.18 -13.78
C GLY A 300 12.79 -0.86 -13.39
N LYS A 301 13.26 -2.08 -13.10
CA LYS A 301 12.47 -3.17 -12.52
C LYS A 301 12.94 -3.39 -11.10
N SER A 302 12.04 -3.75 -10.18
CA SER A 302 12.47 -4.15 -8.84
C SER A 302 13.29 -5.45 -8.89
N LEU A 303 14.19 -5.65 -7.92
CA LEU A 303 14.91 -6.92 -7.79
C LEU A 303 13.95 -8.11 -7.66
N GLN A 304 12.77 -7.90 -7.06
CA GLN A 304 11.72 -8.90 -6.99
C GLN A 304 11.19 -9.26 -8.39
N GLN A 305 10.97 -8.26 -9.26
CA GLN A 305 10.57 -8.50 -10.65
C GLN A 305 11.69 -9.17 -11.46
N VAL A 306 12.95 -8.83 -11.17
CA VAL A 306 14.10 -9.52 -11.78
C VAL A 306 14.15 -10.99 -11.36
N LEU A 307 13.90 -11.30 -10.09
CA LEU A 307 13.80 -12.68 -9.60
C LEU A 307 12.63 -13.44 -10.27
N ALA A 308 11.47 -12.81 -10.39
CA ALA A 308 10.28 -13.40 -11.01
C ALA A 308 10.44 -13.64 -12.52
N SER A 309 11.26 -12.84 -13.20
CA SER A 309 11.50 -12.99 -14.65
C SER A 309 12.28 -14.26 -15.03
N ARG A 310 12.82 -14.98 -14.03
CA ARG A 310 13.65 -16.18 -14.21
C ARG A 310 14.88 -16.00 -15.12
N GLN A 311 15.23 -14.77 -15.48
CA GLN A 311 16.43 -14.48 -16.25
C GLN A 311 17.67 -15.03 -15.52
N ARG A 312 18.59 -15.63 -16.26
CA ARG A 312 19.85 -16.09 -15.68
C ARG A 312 20.65 -14.89 -15.22
N MET A 313 21.02 -14.89 -13.95
CA MET A 313 21.88 -13.89 -13.33
C MET A 313 23.26 -14.50 -13.12
N SER A 314 24.29 -13.91 -13.68
CA SER A 314 25.66 -14.34 -13.47
C SER A 314 26.04 -14.19 -12.00
N THR A 315 27.01 -14.99 -11.55
CA THR A 315 27.53 -14.91 -10.18
C THR A 315 28.10 -13.53 -9.87
N ARG A 316 28.83 -12.97 -10.82
CA ARG A 316 29.38 -11.60 -10.75
C ARG A 316 28.25 -10.58 -10.51
N ARG A 317 27.19 -10.63 -11.32
CA ARG A 317 26.05 -9.68 -11.19
C ARG A 317 25.34 -9.83 -9.87
N MET A 318 25.16 -11.05 -9.40
CA MET A 318 24.55 -11.32 -8.11
C MET A 318 25.37 -10.71 -6.96
N LEU A 319 26.70 -10.93 -6.96
CA LEU A 319 27.61 -10.38 -5.95
C LEU A 319 27.64 -8.85 -5.99
N ASP A 320 27.66 -8.26 -7.19
CA ASP A 320 27.57 -6.82 -7.39
C ASP A 320 26.30 -6.23 -6.77
N TYR A 321 25.13 -6.83 -7.01
CA TYR A 321 23.89 -6.39 -6.38
C TYR A 321 23.92 -6.54 -4.85
N CYS A 322 24.49 -7.64 -4.33
CA CYS A 322 24.65 -7.82 -2.88
C CYS A 322 25.53 -6.72 -2.25
N ALA A 323 26.63 -6.36 -2.91
CA ALA A 323 27.51 -5.27 -2.48
C ALA A 323 26.80 -3.91 -2.51
N GLN A 324 26.06 -3.61 -3.58
CA GLN A 324 25.28 -2.39 -3.68
C GLN A 324 24.18 -2.30 -2.63
N MET A 325 23.45 -3.39 -2.35
CA MET A 325 22.44 -3.44 -1.26
C MET A 325 23.08 -3.11 0.08
N ALA A 326 24.21 -3.76 0.41
CA ALA A 326 24.92 -3.52 1.67
C ALA A 326 25.42 -2.08 1.79
N ARG A 327 25.95 -1.51 0.69
CA ARG A 327 26.40 -0.12 0.63
C ARG A 327 25.27 0.85 0.91
N ILE A 328 24.13 0.69 0.22
CA ILE A 328 22.97 1.57 0.40
C ILE A 328 22.49 1.54 1.86
N VAL A 329 22.39 0.36 2.48
CA VAL A 329 21.99 0.24 3.89
C VAL A 329 23.05 0.87 4.79
N ALA A 330 24.35 0.73 4.50
CA ALA A 330 25.43 1.36 5.27
C ALA A 330 25.35 2.89 5.19
N ASP A 331 25.05 3.45 4.03
CA ASP A 331 24.91 4.90 3.85
C ASP A 331 23.69 5.45 4.59
N ILE A 332 22.59 4.71 4.62
CA ILE A 332 21.37 5.06 5.40
C ILE A 332 21.70 5.06 6.91
N HIS A 333 22.40 4.01 7.40
CA HIS A 333 22.82 3.93 8.81
C HIS A 333 23.81 5.03 9.18
N ALA A 334 24.78 5.34 8.30
CA ALA A 334 25.72 6.44 8.51
C ALA A 334 25.03 7.81 8.58
N ALA A 335 23.90 7.99 7.91
CA ALA A 335 23.05 9.18 8.01
C ALA A 335 22.17 9.21 9.28
N GLY A 336 22.29 8.24 10.18
CA GLY A 336 21.57 8.16 11.45
C GLY A 336 20.17 7.57 11.35
N TRP A 337 19.85 6.84 10.25
CA TRP A 337 18.55 6.25 10.01
C TRP A 337 18.59 4.73 9.91
N ALA A 338 17.49 4.08 10.29
CA ALA A 338 17.16 2.72 9.91
C ALA A 338 16.05 2.74 8.86
N TRP A 339 16.20 1.95 7.79
CA TRP A 339 15.25 1.91 6.69
C TRP A 339 13.97 1.13 7.01
N ARG A 340 14.16 -0.04 7.65
CA ARG A 340 13.12 -0.96 8.15
C ARG A 340 12.26 -1.67 7.09
N ASP A 341 12.53 -1.48 5.80
CA ASP A 341 11.86 -2.21 4.72
C ASP A 341 12.83 -2.65 3.62
N CYS A 342 14.04 -3.10 4.03
CA CYS A 342 15.09 -3.62 3.16
C CYS A 342 14.67 -4.99 2.56
N LYS A 343 14.05 -4.96 1.38
CA LYS A 343 13.60 -6.15 0.63
C LYS A 343 13.79 -5.97 -0.87
N PRO A 344 13.89 -7.06 -1.67
CA PRO A 344 14.11 -6.99 -3.12
C PRO A 344 13.09 -6.14 -3.88
N ASP A 345 11.86 -6.04 -3.40
CA ASP A 345 10.82 -5.23 -4.05
C ASP A 345 11.11 -3.72 -3.96
N ASN A 346 11.86 -3.30 -2.94
CA ASN A 346 12.21 -1.91 -2.70
C ASN A 346 13.58 -1.50 -3.31
N PHE A 347 14.24 -2.36 -4.09
CA PHE A 347 15.42 -2.00 -4.88
C PHE A 347 15.08 -2.00 -6.36
N LEU A 348 15.13 -0.84 -7.01
CA LEU A 348 15.06 -0.75 -8.46
C LEU A 348 16.44 -0.98 -9.09
N VAL A 349 16.43 -1.74 -10.17
CA VAL A 349 17.59 -1.99 -11.04
C VAL A 349 17.48 -1.08 -12.25
N GLU A 350 18.36 -0.09 -12.36
CA GLU A 350 18.48 0.78 -13.54
C GLU A 350 19.10 0.04 -14.72
N LYS A 351 19.02 0.61 -15.94
CA LYS A 351 19.61 0.02 -17.16
C LYS A 351 21.12 -0.23 -17.04
N ASN A 352 21.83 0.63 -16.33
CA ASN A 352 23.27 0.51 -16.03
C ASN A 352 23.58 -0.47 -14.89
N HIS A 353 22.59 -1.23 -14.42
CA HIS A 353 22.66 -2.15 -13.29
C HIS A 353 22.95 -1.51 -11.93
N LYS A 354 22.78 -0.21 -11.78
CA LYS A 354 22.81 0.44 -10.46
C LYS A 354 21.52 0.15 -9.71
N LEU A 355 21.63 -0.06 -8.40
CA LEU A 355 20.49 -0.21 -7.51
C LEU A 355 20.11 1.13 -6.91
N ARG A 356 18.78 1.35 -6.80
CA ARG A 356 18.20 2.50 -6.12
C ARG A 356 17.16 2.00 -5.12
N ALA A 357 17.35 2.36 -3.85
CA ALA A 357 16.40 2.01 -2.79
C ALA A 357 15.20 2.94 -2.79
N LEU A 358 14.02 2.38 -2.55
CA LEU A 358 12.74 3.09 -2.52
C LEU A 358 12.00 2.83 -1.21
N ASP A 359 11.02 3.68 -0.93
CA ASP A 359 10.04 3.50 0.16
C ASP A 359 10.65 3.58 1.56
N PHE A 360 10.82 4.83 2.04
CA PHE A 360 11.36 5.15 3.36
C PHE A 360 10.28 5.60 4.36
N GLU A 361 9.01 5.41 4.07
CA GLU A 361 7.91 5.86 4.92
C GLU A 361 7.88 5.17 6.31
N GLY A 362 8.50 4.01 6.43
CA GLY A 362 8.68 3.25 7.68
C GLY A 362 9.99 3.51 8.41
N ALA A 363 10.87 4.34 7.86
CA ALA A 363 12.16 4.61 8.43
C ALA A 363 12.07 5.32 9.80
N CYS A 364 13.08 5.14 10.63
CA CYS A 364 13.19 5.77 11.95
C CYS A 364 14.62 6.16 12.24
N ARG A 365 14.81 7.06 13.21
CA ARG A 365 16.16 7.31 13.76
C ARG A 365 16.71 6.07 14.42
N LEU A 366 18.04 5.92 14.42
CA LEU A 366 18.69 4.76 15.06
C LEU A 366 18.47 4.71 16.58
N ASP A 367 18.28 5.87 17.20
CA ASP A 367 18.03 6.08 18.63
C ASP A 367 16.53 6.14 18.99
N GLU A 368 15.62 6.00 18.00
CA GLU A 368 14.18 6.09 18.25
C GLU A 368 13.66 4.87 19.00
N THR A 369 13.09 5.11 20.19
CA THR A 369 12.60 4.05 21.08
C THR A 369 11.29 3.44 20.62
N ASP A 370 10.45 4.21 19.92
CA ASP A 370 9.10 3.83 19.50
C ASP A 370 8.92 4.03 17.97
N PRO A 371 9.61 3.24 17.15
CA PRO A 371 9.63 3.43 15.72
C PRO A 371 8.26 3.16 15.08
N PRO A 372 7.91 3.82 13.93
CA PRO A 372 6.68 3.57 13.19
C PRO A 372 6.52 2.10 12.85
N TRP A 373 5.30 1.63 12.71
CA TRP A 373 5.06 0.27 12.22
C TRP A 373 5.58 0.10 10.79
N GLY A 374 6.41 -0.91 10.60
CA GLY A 374 6.95 -1.23 9.30
C GLY A 374 7.87 -2.45 9.40
N ALA A 375 7.33 -3.64 9.26
CA ALA A 375 8.12 -4.85 9.02
C ALA A 375 7.36 -5.73 8.05
N THR A 376 7.99 -6.04 6.92
CA THR A 376 7.44 -6.98 5.96
C THR A 376 7.62 -8.41 6.49
N PRO A 377 6.56 -9.25 6.53
CA PRO A 377 6.69 -10.65 6.95
C PRO A 377 7.77 -11.38 6.14
N GLY A 378 8.59 -12.18 6.85
CA GLY A 378 9.72 -12.89 6.25
C GLY A 378 11.05 -12.12 6.29
N TYR A 379 11.03 -10.79 6.35
CA TYR A 379 12.22 -9.93 6.49
C TYR A 379 12.42 -9.44 7.92
N SER A 380 11.49 -9.73 8.80
CA SER A 380 11.62 -9.55 10.23
C SER A 380 11.74 -10.91 10.93
N ARG A 381 12.43 -10.93 12.06
CA ARG A 381 12.58 -12.14 12.87
C ARG A 381 11.23 -12.58 13.45
N PRO A 382 10.98 -13.90 13.55
CA PRO A 382 9.81 -14.41 14.27
C PRO A 382 9.84 -13.99 15.74
N ARG A 383 8.71 -13.54 16.28
CA ARG A 383 8.54 -12.86 17.57
C ARG A 383 8.82 -13.66 18.84
N ARG A 384 9.13 -14.92 18.76
CA ARG A 384 9.34 -15.77 19.95
C ARG A 384 10.63 -15.49 20.73
N SER A 385 11.45 -14.56 20.27
CA SER A 385 12.68 -14.15 20.95
C SER A 385 12.69 -12.63 21.15
N TRP A 386 12.76 -12.20 22.38
CA TRP A 386 12.72 -10.81 22.86
C TRP A 386 13.90 -9.93 22.46
N ASP A 387 14.93 -10.48 21.82
CA ASP A 387 16.02 -9.71 21.24
C ASP A 387 15.65 -9.26 19.82
N SER A 388 14.74 -8.27 19.71
CA SER A 388 14.49 -7.61 18.43
C SER A 388 15.68 -6.76 18.00
N GLY A 389 16.55 -6.41 18.93
CA GLY A 389 17.68 -5.51 18.71
C GLY A 389 17.26 -4.07 18.41
N SER A 390 18.24 -3.24 18.11
CA SER A 390 18.04 -1.88 17.63
C SER A 390 17.36 -1.87 16.25
N PRO A 391 16.76 -0.75 15.82
CA PRO A 391 16.27 -0.58 14.45
C PRO A 391 17.31 -0.94 13.39
N GLU A 392 18.57 -0.59 13.62
CA GLU A 392 19.70 -0.99 12.78
C GLU A 392 19.85 -2.51 12.67
N ALA A 393 19.81 -3.21 13.80
CA ALA A 393 19.93 -4.67 13.81
C ALA A 393 18.77 -5.37 13.07
N MET A 394 17.59 -4.74 13.02
CA MET A 394 16.45 -5.23 12.22
C MET A 394 16.73 -5.09 10.72
N ASP A 395 17.31 -3.97 10.28
CA ASP A 395 17.73 -3.77 8.89
C ASP A 395 18.79 -4.80 8.47
N LEU A 396 19.76 -5.09 9.33
CA LEU A 396 20.78 -6.10 9.06
C LEU A 396 20.19 -7.50 8.85
N TYR A 397 19.16 -7.85 9.61
CA TYR A 397 18.45 -9.11 9.41
C TYR A 397 17.69 -9.13 8.06
N ALA A 398 17.02 -8.03 7.73
CA ALA A 398 16.29 -7.86 6.48
C ALA A 398 17.25 -7.89 5.27
N LEU A 399 18.40 -7.21 5.37
CA LEU A 399 19.48 -7.26 4.38
C LEU A 399 19.98 -8.69 4.17
N GLY A 400 20.27 -9.41 5.25
CA GLY A 400 20.67 -10.82 5.18
C GLY A 400 19.64 -11.72 4.50
N THR A 401 18.36 -11.51 4.79
CA THR A 401 17.26 -12.23 4.13
C THR A 401 17.19 -11.89 2.64
N SER A 402 17.31 -10.63 2.28
CA SER A 402 17.27 -10.15 0.90
C SER A 402 18.45 -10.66 0.06
N ILE A 403 19.66 -10.67 0.64
CA ILE A 403 20.85 -11.26 0.01
C ILE A 403 20.69 -12.78 -0.17
N MET A 404 20.16 -13.49 0.85
CA MET A 404 19.89 -14.92 0.71
C MET A 404 18.84 -15.21 -0.36
N GLN A 405 17.80 -14.40 -0.45
CA GLN A 405 16.74 -14.52 -1.43
C GLN A 405 17.30 -14.34 -2.85
N LEU A 406 18.11 -13.30 -3.06
CA LEU A 406 18.78 -13.03 -4.33
C LEU A 406 19.74 -14.16 -4.73
N THR A 407 20.57 -14.63 -3.80
CA THR A 407 21.51 -15.75 -4.01
C THR A 407 20.79 -17.05 -4.33
N ALA A 408 19.73 -17.36 -3.57
CA ALA A 408 18.91 -18.56 -3.76
C ALA A 408 18.01 -18.48 -5.01
N ARG A 409 17.90 -17.30 -5.64
CA ARG A 409 16.97 -17.01 -6.74
C ARG A 409 15.52 -17.37 -6.40
N SER A 410 15.11 -17.06 -5.19
CA SER A 410 13.77 -17.34 -4.67
C SER A 410 12.89 -16.10 -4.73
N GLU A 411 11.64 -16.26 -5.16
CA GLU A 411 10.63 -15.21 -5.09
C GLU A 411 10.07 -15.00 -3.67
N SER A 412 10.29 -15.99 -2.78
CA SER A 412 9.81 -15.97 -1.39
C SER A 412 10.96 -15.81 -0.39
N PRO A 413 10.80 -14.98 0.66
CA PRO A 413 11.77 -14.89 1.76
C PRO A 413 11.68 -16.07 2.76
N ILE A 414 10.73 -16.99 2.55
CA ILE A 414 10.47 -18.12 3.46
C ILE A 414 11.24 -19.36 2.98
N ASN A 415 11.74 -20.17 3.92
CA ASN A 415 12.44 -21.44 3.66
C ASN A 415 13.68 -21.32 2.75
N LEU A 416 14.41 -20.22 2.83
CA LEU A 416 15.57 -19.93 1.97
C LEU A 416 16.79 -20.81 2.24
N ALA A 417 16.94 -21.42 3.44
CA ALA A 417 18.20 -22.00 3.90
C ALA A 417 18.71 -23.12 2.97
N THR A 418 17.85 -24.03 2.53
CA THR A 418 18.23 -25.16 1.67
C THR A 418 18.60 -24.68 0.27
N ALA A 419 17.78 -23.83 -0.34
CA ALA A 419 18.04 -23.25 -1.66
C ALA A 419 19.33 -22.42 -1.66
N PHE A 420 19.55 -21.62 -0.63
CA PHE A 420 20.76 -20.82 -0.45
C PHE A 420 22.01 -21.71 -0.35
N LYS A 421 22.02 -22.75 0.49
CA LYS A 421 23.15 -23.69 0.58
C LYS A 421 23.46 -24.36 -0.76
N ARG A 422 22.44 -24.79 -1.49
CA ARG A 422 22.56 -25.38 -2.81
C ARG A 422 23.22 -24.43 -3.81
N GLU A 423 22.77 -23.18 -3.89
CA GLU A 423 23.32 -22.20 -4.82
C GLU A 423 24.74 -21.75 -4.44
N ILE A 424 25.09 -21.66 -3.15
CA ILE A 424 26.46 -21.43 -2.67
C ILE A 424 27.40 -22.52 -3.21
N LYS A 425 27.01 -23.80 -3.04
CA LYS A 425 27.80 -24.95 -3.55
C LYS A 425 27.89 -24.93 -5.06
N LYS A 426 26.77 -24.76 -5.76
CA LYS A 426 26.69 -24.75 -7.23
C LYS A 426 27.56 -23.67 -7.86
N ARG A 427 27.64 -22.47 -7.26
CA ARG A 427 28.42 -21.34 -7.73
C ARG A 427 29.85 -21.32 -7.18
N ASN A 428 30.24 -22.32 -6.42
CA ASN A 428 31.54 -22.42 -5.74
C ASN A 428 31.89 -21.14 -4.96
N LEU A 429 30.93 -20.59 -4.21
CA LEU A 429 31.13 -19.35 -3.47
C LEU A 429 31.94 -19.59 -2.19
N PRO A 430 32.83 -18.66 -1.80
CA PRO A 430 33.72 -18.82 -0.66
C PRO A 430 32.97 -19.01 0.67
N ARG A 431 33.48 -19.92 1.53
CA ARG A 431 32.91 -20.19 2.85
C ARG A 431 32.82 -18.93 3.74
N ARG A 432 33.75 -17.98 3.59
CA ARG A 432 33.72 -16.68 4.31
C ARG A 432 32.47 -15.87 3.95
N LEU A 433 32.13 -15.80 2.66
CA LEU A 433 30.92 -15.12 2.18
C LEU A 433 29.66 -15.77 2.74
N PHE A 434 29.56 -17.10 2.67
CA PHE A 434 28.44 -17.86 3.26
C PHE A 434 28.26 -17.53 4.74
N LYS A 435 29.35 -17.59 5.54
CA LYS A 435 29.30 -17.28 6.98
C LYS A 435 28.88 -15.83 7.25
N ALA A 436 29.35 -14.85 6.46
CA ALA A 436 28.99 -13.45 6.60
C ALA A 436 27.49 -13.24 6.39
N ILE A 437 26.92 -13.81 5.33
CA ILE A 437 25.47 -13.72 5.04
C ILE A 437 24.65 -14.41 6.14
N GLN A 438 25.08 -15.57 6.64
CA GLN A 438 24.39 -16.24 7.74
C GLN A 438 24.41 -15.43 9.04
N ARG A 439 25.52 -14.73 9.33
CA ARG A 439 25.65 -13.88 10.53
C ARG A 439 24.66 -12.72 10.52
N LEU A 440 24.34 -12.13 9.38
CA LEU A 440 23.29 -11.10 9.27
C LEU A 440 21.94 -11.59 9.81
N ARG A 441 21.63 -12.88 9.64
CA ARG A 441 20.40 -13.51 10.15
C ARG A 441 20.59 -14.18 11.53
N SER A 442 21.66 -13.88 12.23
CA SER A 442 21.90 -14.41 13.59
C SER A 442 20.68 -14.15 14.48
N PRO A 443 20.30 -15.13 15.31
CA PRO A 443 19.35 -14.92 16.39
C PRO A 443 19.72 -13.77 17.32
N SER A 444 20.96 -13.66 17.68
CA SER A 444 21.46 -12.53 18.48
C SER A 444 21.78 -11.34 17.60
N SER A 445 21.16 -10.19 17.91
CA SER A 445 21.40 -8.91 17.22
C SER A 445 22.87 -8.48 17.33
N LYS A 446 23.51 -8.71 18.48
CA LYS A 446 24.92 -8.38 18.75
C LYS A 446 25.92 -9.14 17.86
N ARG A 447 25.51 -10.28 17.27
CA ARG A 447 26.36 -11.09 16.37
C ARG A 447 26.25 -10.70 14.91
N ARG A 448 25.35 -9.77 14.57
CA ARG A 448 25.15 -9.30 13.19
C ARG A 448 26.25 -8.31 12.83
N PRO A 449 26.99 -8.53 11.72
CA PRO A 449 27.97 -7.55 11.25
C PRO A 449 27.24 -6.28 10.80
N SER A 450 27.91 -5.12 10.92
CA SER A 450 27.36 -3.87 10.38
C SER A 450 27.19 -3.94 8.86
N ALA A 451 26.34 -3.07 8.29
CA ALA A 451 26.17 -3.00 6.85
C ALA A 451 27.47 -2.65 6.13
N ARG A 452 28.33 -1.78 6.72
CA ARG A 452 29.64 -1.44 6.18
C ARG A 452 30.60 -2.64 6.15
N ALA A 453 30.68 -3.40 7.24
CA ALA A 453 31.48 -4.64 7.26
C ALA A 453 30.97 -5.67 6.25
N THR A 454 29.66 -5.75 6.08
CA THR A 454 29.04 -6.62 5.07
C THR A 454 29.39 -6.17 3.65
N GLN A 455 29.32 -4.87 3.36
CA GLN A 455 29.73 -4.29 2.07
C GLN A 455 31.18 -4.68 1.74
N THR A 456 32.13 -4.46 2.64
CA THR A 456 33.55 -4.80 2.45
C THR A 456 33.73 -6.27 2.06
N VAL A 457 33.06 -7.19 2.76
CA VAL A 457 33.11 -8.63 2.43
C VAL A 457 32.56 -8.90 1.02
N MET A 458 31.45 -8.28 0.62
CA MET A 458 30.85 -8.46 -0.70
C MET A 458 31.77 -7.93 -1.80
N GLU A 459 32.33 -6.74 -1.64
CA GLU A 459 33.22 -6.10 -2.60
C GLU A 459 34.52 -6.89 -2.81
N LEU A 460 35.16 -7.36 -1.73
CA LEU A 460 36.33 -8.22 -1.81
C LEU A 460 36.07 -9.48 -2.64
N HIS A 461 34.90 -10.09 -2.48
CA HIS A 461 34.55 -11.28 -3.25
C HIS A 461 34.16 -10.96 -4.70
N THR A 462 33.57 -9.80 -4.96
CA THR A 462 33.28 -9.34 -6.33
C THR A 462 34.58 -9.08 -7.10
N SER A 463 35.55 -8.42 -6.47
CA SER A 463 36.85 -8.13 -7.05
C SER A 463 37.68 -9.40 -7.30
N SER A 464 37.73 -10.30 -6.31
CA SER A 464 38.47 -11.57 -6.44
C SER A 464 37.85 -12.52 -7.49
N TRP A 465 36.54 -12.46 -7.71
CA TRP A 465 35.84 -13.20 -8.76
C TRP A 465 36.24 -12.70 -10.16
N ASN A 466 36.41 -11.39 -10.31
CA ASN A 466 36.87 -10.77 -11.55
C ASN A 466 38.30 -11.20 -11.91
N LEU A 467 39.20 -11.29 -10.91
CA LEU A 467 40.61 -11.68 -11.12
C LEU A 467 40.79 -13.17 -11.45
N ARG A 468 39.87 -14.04 -11.02
CA ARG A 468 39.96 -15.50 -11.28
C ARG A 468 39.39 -15.93 -12.64
N GLY A 469 39.06 -15.00 -13.53
CA GLY A 469 38.47 -15.31 -14.82
C GLY A 469 37.18 -16.11 -14.70
N GLY A 470 36.29 -15.74 -13.75
CA GLY A 470 35.12 -16.51 -13.36
C GLY A 470 34.34 -16.98 -14.58
N ALA A 471 34.56 -18.24 -14.96
CA ALA A 471 33.76 -18.90 -15.98
C ALA A 471 32.32 -19.00 -15.46
N ASP A 472 31.44 -18.14 -15.96
CA ASP A 472 30.02 -18.45 -15.96
C ASP A 472 29.88 -19.76 -16.72
N SER A 473 29.46 -20.83 -16.07
CA SER A 473 29.13 -22.11 -16.70
C SER A 473 27.87 -21.94 -17.57
N GLY A 474 28.03 -21.22 -18.66
CA GLY A 474 27.08 -21.07 -19.74
C GLY A 474 27.75 -21.58 -20.99
N SER A 475 27.24 -22.66 -21.57
CA SER A 475 27.67 -23.42 -22.71
C SER A 475 28.49 -22.66 -23.77
N PRO A 476 29.57 -23.25 -24.31
CA PRO A 476 30.32 -22.61 -25.38
C PRO A 476 29.44 -22.48 -26.64
N SER A 477 29.32 -21.27 -27.15
CA SER A 477 28.87 -21.07 -28.52
C SER A 477 29.93 -21.67 -29.44
N ARG A 478 29.63 -22.81 -30.04
CA ARG A 478 30.34 -23.30 -31.18
C ARG A 478 30.09 -22.34 -32.34
N ASN A 479 31.02 -21.46 -32.59
CA ASN A 479 31.22 -20.80 -33.88
C ASN A 479 32.69 -20.90 -34.26
N GLY A 480 33.04 -21.98 -34.95
CA GLY A 480 34.21 -22.05 -35.77
C GLY A 480 33.84 -21.61 -37.19
N PRO A 481 34.76 -21.06 -37.97
CA PRO A 481 34.48 -20.52 -39.30
C PRO A 481 34.22 -21.63 -40.31
N ALA A 482 33.01 -21.69 -40.86
CA ALA A 482 32.71 -22.53 -42.02
C ALA A 482 32.97 -21.74 -43.29
N ALA A 483 33.92 -22.27 -44.06
CA ALA A 483 34.23 -21.86 -45.41
C ALA A 483 33.02 -21.90 -46.35
N GLY A 484 32.99 -20.98 -47.29
CA GLY A 484 31.89 -20.75 -48.19
C GLY A 484 31.56 -21.92 -49.12
N ARG A 485 30.28 -22.00 -49.44
CA ARG A 485 29.78 -22.49 -50.73
C ARG A 485 28.51 -21.70 -51.11
N LEU A 486 28.66 -20.99 -52.20
CA LEU A 486 27.56 -20.47 -53.00
C LEU A 486 26.62 -21.62 -53.42
N ASN A 487 25.33 -21.50 -53.29
CA ASN A 487 24.45 -21.84 -54.39
C ASN A 487 23.04 -21.17 -54.30
N ARG A 488 22.58 -20.89 -55.48
CA ARG A 488 21.45 -20.08 -55.95
C ARG A 488 20.04 -20.60 -55.57
N SER A 489 19.21 -19.61 -55.35
CA SER A 489 17.83 -19.46 -55.86
C SER A 489 16.79 -20.55 -55.60
N LYS A 490 15.67 -20.16 -54.92
CA LYS A 490 14.35 -20.03 -55.61
C LYS A 490 13.29 -19.48 -54.67
N LYS A 491 12.68 -18.37 -55.07
CA LYS A 491 11.40 -17.80 -54.64
C LYS A 491 10.29 -18.82 -54.69
N LYS A 492 9.42 -18.84 -53.71
CA LYS A 492 7.96 -19.02 -53.93
C LYS A 492 7.16 -18.43 -52.75
N GLU A 493 6.42 -17.39 -53.06
CA GLU A 493 5.27 -16.87 -52.36
C GLU A 493 4.10 -17.91 -52.32
N LYS A 494 3.34 -17.86 -51.24
CA LYS A 494 1.85 -18.07 -51.20
C LYS A 494 1.42 -17.73 -49.75
N VAL A 495 0.81 -16.62 -49.54
CA VAL A 495 -0.57 -16.14 -49.63
C VAL A 495 -1.61 -17.08 -48.94
N SER A 496 -2.15 -16.55 -47.86
CA SER A 496 -3.51 -16.51 -47.33
C SER A 496 -4.30 -17.79 -47.05
N LYS A 497 -4.96 -17.84 -45.94
CA LYS A 497 -6.41 -17.70 -45.59
C LYS A 497 -6.78 -18.49 -44.35
N SER A 498 -7.21 -17.80 -43.33
CA SER A 498 -8.59 -17.69 -42.78
C SER A 498 -9.32 -18.97 -42.34
N ALA A 499 -9.69 -18.92 -41.04
CA ALA A 499 -11.02 -19.26 -40.45
C ALA A 499 -11.46 -20.72 -40.32
N LYS A 500 -11.79 -21.13 -39.10
CA LYS A 500 -13.16 -21.40 -38.60
C LYS A 500 -13.13 -22.31 -37.36
N VAL A 501 -13.70 -21.84 -36.33
CA VAL A 501 -14.79 -22.35 -35.47
C VAL A 501 -15.21 -23.81 -35.71
N VAL A 502 -15.19 -24.63 -34.64
CA VAL A 502 -16.25 -25.64 -34.37
C VAL A 502 -16.40 -25.92 -32.89
N ASN A 503 -17.64 -25.86 -32.44
CA ASN A 503 -18.26 -26.28 -31.21
C ASN A 503 -18.18 -27.79 -30.96
N GLY A 504 -18.22 -28.21 -29.68
CA GLY A 504 -18.47 -29.58 -29.31
C GLY A 504 -18.78 -29.80 -27.85
N LYS A 505 -19.96 -29.67 -27.46
CA LYS A 505 -20.93 -30.17 -26.50
C LYS A 505 -20.54 -31.36 -25.58
N ARG A 506 -20.92 -31.16 -24.32
CA ARG A 506 -21.65 -32.03 -23.34
C ARG A 506 -21.06 -33.35 -22.88
N ARG A 507 -20.93 -33.49 -21.52
CA ARG A 507 -21.83 -34.42 -20.79
C ARG A 507 -21.82 -34.16 -19.28
N THR A 508 -23.00 -34.11 -18.77
CA THR A 508 -23.45 -34.06 -17.37
C THR A 508 -23.30 -35.41 -16.69
N THR A 509 -22.98 -35.40 -15.37
CA THR A 509 -23.62 -36.36 -14.45
C THR A 509 -23.80 -35.73 -13.06
N LYS A 510 -25.03 -35.83 -12.62
CA LYS A 510 -25.55 -35.53 -11.28
C LYS A 510 -25.02 -36.53 -10.23
N ARG A 511 -24.89 -36.10 -8.96
CA ARG A 511 -25.69 -36.63 -7.83
C ARG A 511 -25.38 -35.88 -6.53
N ARG A 512 -26.46 -35.56 -5.90
CA ARG A 512 -26.68 -35.11 -4.49
C ARG A 512 -26.57 -36.30 -3.52
N PRO A 513 -26.66 -36.13 -2.22
CA PRO A 513 -27.54 -35.18 -1.50
C PRO A 513 -26.86 -33.97 -0.89
#